data_1c6682424b13655d598cc7a40f3e8226
#
_entry.id   1c6682424b13655d598cc7a40f3e8226
#
_cell.length_a   1.000
_cell.length_b   1.000
_cell.length_c   1.000
_cell.angle_alpha   90.00
_cell.angle_beta   90.00
_cell.angle_gamma   90.00
#
_symmetry.space_group_name_H-M   'P 1'
#
loop_
_entity.id
_entity.type
_entity.pdbx_description
1 polymer ?
#
loop_
_entity_poly.entity_id
_entity_poly.type
_entity_poly.pdbx_seq_one_letter_code
_entity_poly.pdbx_strand_id
1 'polypeptide(L)'
;RDMNIFIDAGAGSFEPIKPNLQSDFSNFEGQDIFYSVKDKNELKDKCVTIFGGGDSALDWTIELSKICKELILIHRRDAFRGAPDSEKKVRKLHQDGKIKLLTPYILQSIQGDKTVESLSLLNTETKEVHSIETEKILFFYGLNKKLGPILDWNLDVEKNKILVNTENFETNQEGIFAVGDINTYPGKLNLILSGFHETTLAVQKAFTRINPGERVPFGYTTSSTSIHEKLGLKNT
;
A
#
# COMPACT_ATOMS: atom_id res chain seq x y z
N ARG A 1 -0.20 10.23 -36.92
CA ARG A 1 -0.09 11.19 -35.79
C ARG A 1 0.61 10.45 -34.68
N ASP A 2 1.81 10.91 -34.32
CA ASP A 2 2.59 10.34 -33.23
C ASP A 2 1.91 10.68 -31.91
N MET A 3 1.26 9.68 -31.32
CA MET A 3 0.62 9.79 -30.03
C MET A 3 1.60 9.35 -28.94
N ASN A 4 1.69 10.08 -27.83
CA ASN A 4 2.41 9.64 -26.66
C ASN A 4 1.44 9.23 -25.58
N ILE A 5 1.73 8.14 -24.90
CA ILE A 5 0.95 7.59 -23.78
C ILE A 5 1.81 7.61 -22.53
N PHE A 6 1.29 8.17 -21.44
CA PHE A 6 1.92 8.14 -20.14
C PHE A 6 1.14 7.22 -19.22
N ILE A 7 1.80 6.24 -18.64
CA ILE A 7 1.25 5.34 -17.65
C ILE A 7 1.73 5.81 -16.28
N ASP A 8 0.83 6.48 -15.53
CA ASP A 8 1.02 6.84 -14.13
C ASP A 8 -0.13 6.22 -13.33
N ALA A 9 -0.02 4.94 -13.05
CA ALA A 9 -1.06 4.14 -12.40
C ALA A 9 -0.65 3.72 -10.97
N GLY A 10 0.26 4.45 -10.35
CA GLY A 10 0.79 4.13 -9.04
C GLY A 10 1.38 2.71 -9.02
N ALA A 11 0.87 1.83 -8.19
CA ALA A 11 1.31 0.43 -8.16
C ALA A 11 0.34 -0.53 -8.87
N GLY A 12 -0.52 -0.02 -9.77
CA GLY A 12 -1.59 -0.78 -10.42
C GLY A 12 -2.83 -0.94 -9.53
N SER A 13 -3.68 -1.90 -9.85
CA SER A 13 -4.81 -2.24 -8.97
C SER A 13 -4.31 -3.00 -7.74
N PHE A 14 -5.04 -2.83 -6.63
CA PHE A 14 -4.73 -3.46 -5.37
C PHE A 14 -5.79 -4.48 -5.00
N GLU A 15 -5.35 -5.69 -4.67
CA GLU A 15 -6.18 -6.66 -3.97
C GLU A 15 -5.55 -6.95 -2.60
N PRO A 16 -6.32 -6.97 -1.51
CA PRO A 16 -5.80 -7.35 -0.21
C PRO A 16 -5.33 -8.81 -0.24
N ILE A 17 -4.21 -9.06 0.41
CA ILE A 17 -3.76 -10.44 0.64
C ILE A 17 -4.66 -11.05 1.70
N LYS A 18 -5.41 -12.09 1.30
CA LYS A 18 -6.30 -12.83 2.16
C LYS A 18 -5.56 -13.95 2.91
N PRO A 19 -6.04 -14.35 4.10
CA PRO A 19 -5.52 -15.53 4.77
C PRO A 19 -5.77 -16.79 3.91
N ASN A 20 -4.81 -17.68 3.89
CA ASN A 20 -4.96 -18.98 3.22
C ASN A 20 -5.52 -20.00 4.23
N LEU A 21 -6.83 -20.16 4.26
CA LEU A 21 -7.55 -21.10 5.12
C LEU A 21 -8.19 -22.20 4.29
N GLN A 22 -8.40 -23.37 4.90
CA GLN A 22 -9.08 -24.48 4.24
C GLN A 22 -10.61 -24.28 4.18
N SER A 23 -11.17 -23.57 5.18
CA SER A 23 -12.59 -23.24 5.22
C SER A 23 -12.87 -21.93 4.48
N ASP A 24 -14.01 -21.87 3.80
CA ASP A 24 -14.52 -20.62 3.23
C ASP A 24 -14.98 -19.68 4.37
N PHE A 25 -14.62 -18.43 4.25
CA PHE A 25 -14.97 -17.35 5.19
C PHE A 25 -15.55 -16.13 4.46
N SER A 26 -15.89 -16.28 3.20
CA SER A 26 -16.38 -15.20 2.33
C SER A 26 -17.70 -14.59 2.82
N ASN A 27 -18.52 -15.37 3.53
CA ASN A 27 -19.76 -14.91 4.16
C ASN A 27 -19.56 -13.85 5.24
N PHE A 28 -18.38 -13.76 5.85
CA PHE A 28 -18.03 -12.75 6.85
C PHE A 28 -17.40 -11.49 6.25
N GLU A 29 -16.96 -11.53 4.98
CA GLU A 29 -16.29 -10.40 4.34
C GLU A 29 -17.25 -9.21 4.15
N GLY A 30 -16.77 -8.03 4.51
CA GLY A 30 -17.55 -6.79 4.43
C GLY A 30 -18.50 -6.56 5.60
N GLN A 31 -18.74 -7.57 6.45
CA GLN A 31 -19.55 -7.47 7.66
C GLN A 31 -18.69 -7.55 8.93
N ASP A 32 -17.86 -8.59 9.05
CA ASP A 32 -17.03 -8.85 10.22
C ASP A 32 -15.54 -8.93 9.88
N ILE A 33 -15.21 -9.18 8.63
CA ILE A 33 -13.84 -9.25 8.12
C ILE A 33 -13.60 -8.08 7.18
N PHE A 34 -12.55 -7.31 7.46
CA PHE A 34 -12.15 -6.14 6.69
C PHE A 34 -10.65 -6.17 6.36
N TYR A 35 -10.29 -5.53 5.25
CA TYR A 35 -8.92 -5.36 4.77
C TYR A 35 -8.47 -3.89 4.80
N SER A 36 -9.39 -3.02 5.15
CA SER A 36 -9.16 -1.58 5.36
C SER A 36 -10.21 -1.04 6.31
N VAL A 37 -9.88 -0.01 7.06
CA VAL A 37 -10.83 0.69 7.93
C VAL A 37 -11.37 1.89 7.18
N LYS A 38 -12.66 1.88 6.84
CA LYS A 38 -13.36 3.00 6.19
C LYS A 38 -13.96 3.95 7.23
N ASP A 39 -14.63 3.38 8.22
CA ASP A 39 -15.16 4.09 9.38
C ASP A 39 -14.75 3.35 10.66
N LYS A 40 -13.94 3.99 11.49
CA LYS A 40 -13.51 3.41 12.76
C LYS A 40 -14.63 3.30 13.80
N ASN A 41 -15.74 4.03 13.61
CA ASN A 41 -16.86 3.96 14.54
C ASN A 41 -17.58 2.61 14.48
N GLU A 42 -17.51 1.87 13.39
CA GLU A 42 -18.04 0.50 13.26
C GLU A 42 -17.32 -0.49 14.18
N LEU A 43 -16.12 -0.15 14.64
CA LEU A 43 -15.28 -0.96 15.54
C LEU A 43 -15.35 -0.50 17.00
N LYS A 44 -16.07 0.59 17.27
CA LYS A 44 -16.23 1.12 18.61
C LYS A 44 -16.97 0.14 19.51
N ASP A 45 -16.47 -0.02 20.75
CA ASP A 45 -17.02 -0.90 21.77
C ASP A 45 -17.09 -2.39 21.35
N LYS A 46 -16.31 -2.79 20.32
CA LYS A 46 -16.23 -4.16 19.80
C LYS A 46 -14.96 -4.88 20.27
N CYS A 47 -15.04 -6.23 20.26
CA CYS A 47 -13.86 -7.09 20.37
C CYS A 47 -13.23 -7.23 18.97
N VAL A 48 -12.07 -6.66 18.77
CA VAL A 48 -11.42 -6.56 17.45
C VAL A 48 -10.10 -7.30 17.45
N THR A 49 -9.87 -8.09 16.41
CA THR A 49 -8.60 -8.76 16.18
C THR A 49 -7.91 -8.22 14.92
N ILE A 50 -6.67 -7.77 15.03
CA ILE A 50 -5.85 -7.28 13.93
C ILE A 50 -4.78 -8.31 13.61
N PHE A 51 -4.65 -8.66 12.34
CA PHE A 51 -3.56 -9.50 11.82
C PHE A 51 -2.61 -8.67 10.96
N GLY A 52 -1.34 -8.66 11.32
CA GLY A 52 -0.30 -7.97 10.55
C GLY A 52 0.91 -7.58 11.37
N GLY A 53 1.92 -7.04 10.71
CA GLY A 53 3.17 -6.61 11.36
C GLY A 53 3.89 -5.49 10.60
N GLY A 54 3.20 -4.83 9.67
CA GLY A 54 3.64 -3.62 8.98
C GLY A 54 2.98 -2.37 9.56
N ASP A 55 3.29 -1.20 8.99
CA ASP A 55 2.82 0.10 9.45
C ASP A 55 1.30 0.15 9.63
N SER A 56 0.51 -0.32 8.64
CA SER A 56 -0.95 -0.31 8.75
C SER A 56 -1.47 -1.08 9.97
N ALA A 57 -0.89 -2.24 10.29
CA ALA A 57 -1.31 -3.01 11.45
C ALA A 57 -0.99 -2.29 12.77
N LEU A 58 0.22 -1.71 12.88
CA LEU A 58 0.66 -1.02 14.07
C LEU A 58 -0.12 0.28 14.30
N ASP A 59 -0.29 1.09 13.25
CA ASP A 59 -0.97 2.38 13.34
C ASP A 59 -2.46 2.20 13.67
N TRP A 60 -3.15 1.24 13.02
CA TRP A 60 -4.52 0.93 13.38
C TRP A 60 -4.65 0.33 14.77
N THR A 61 -3.68 -0.45 15.24
CA THR A 61 -3.67 -0.93 16.62
C THR A 61 -3.60 0.23 17.61
N ILE A 62 -2.73 1.22 17.36
CA ILE A 62 -2.62 2.41 18.21
C ILE A 62 -3.92 3.23 18.22
N GLU A 63 -4.52 3.45 17.04
CA GLU A 63 -5.76 4.22 16.94
C GLU A 63 -6.96 3.51 17.57
N LEU A 64 -7.15 2.22 17.28
CA LEU A 64 -8.31 1.45 17.73
C LEU A 64 -8.22 1.08 19.22
N SER A 65 -7.04 1.06 19.82
CA SER A 65 -6.87 0.84 21.27
C SER A 65 -7.62 1.84 22.15
N LYS A 66 -8.02 2.97 21.58
CA LYS A 66 -8.74 4.07 22.28
C LYS A 66 -10.24 3.88 22.29
N ILE A 67 -10.79 3.05 21.41
CA ILE A 67 -12.23 2.98 21.17
C ILE A 67 -12.81 1.56 21.22
N CYS A 68 -12.00 0.52 21.00
CA CYS A 68 -12.46 -0.87 21.08
C CYS A 68 -12.67 -1.30 22.52
N LYS A 69 -13.61 -2.23 22.72
CA LYS A 69 -13.83 -2.89 24.03
C LYS A 69 -12.63 -3.77 24.37
N GLU A 70 -12.16 -4.53 23.41
CA GLU A 70 -10.97 -5.37 23.48
C GLU A 70 -10.24 -5.34 22.13
N LEU A 71 -8.94 -5.24 22.15
CA LEU A 71 -8.13 -5.22 20.94
C LEU A 71 -6.97 -6.21 21.04
N ILE A 72 -6.88 -7.09 20.06
CA ILE A 72 -5.83 -8.11 19.97
C ILE A 72 -5.03 -7.89 18.68
N LEU A 73 -3.72 -7.71 18.80
CA LEU A 73 -2.81 -7.72 17.65
C LEU A 73 -2.12 -9.07 17.54
N ILE A 74 -2.20 -9.68 16.37
CA ILE A 74 -1.59 -10.98 16.09
C ILE A 74 -0.55 -10.84 14.99
N HIS A 75 0.64 -11.35 15.24
CA HIS A 75 1.68 -11.43 14.23
C HIS A 75 2.42 -12.76 14.27
N ARG A 76 2.82 -13.25 13.10
CA ARG A 76 3.48 -14.55 12.93
C ARG A 76 4.92 -14.61 13.43
N ARG A 77 5.52 -13.50 13.82
CA ARG A 77 6.89 -13.35 14.34
C ARG A 77 6.89 -12.33 15.46
N ASP A 78 7.86 -12.41 16.35
CA ASP A 78 8.08 -11.37 17.37
C ASP A 78 8.99 -10.22 16.86
N ALA A 79 8.92 -9.94 15.56
CA ALA A 79 9.64 -8.84 14.92
C ALA A 79 8.71 -8.16 13.90
N PHE A 80 8.49 -6.88 14.07
CA PHE A 80 7.63 -6.07 13.21
C PHE A 80 8.43 -5.43 12.07
N ARG A 81 7.75 -5.12 10.95
CA ARG A 81 8.33 -4.40 9.82
C ARG A 81 7.92 -2.94 9.76
N GLY A 82 6.98 -2.54 10.62
CA GLY A 82 6.53 -1.17 10.73
C GLY A 82 7.56 -0.27 11.40
N ALA A 83 7.26 1.02 11.45
CA ALA A 83 8.14 2.03 12.01
C ALA A 83 8.50 1.70 13.47
N PRO A 84 9.78 1.83 13.88
CA PRO A 84 10.22 1.50 15.24
C PRO A 84 9.48 2.25 16.36
N ASP A 85 9.02 3.47 16.07
CA ASP A 85 8.23 4.26 17.03
C ASP A 85 6.82 3.66 17.22
N SER A 86 6.17 3.23 16.14
CA SER A 86 4.87 2.55 16.20
C SER A 86 4.97 1.21 16.93
N GLU A 87 6.05 0.44 16.69
CA GLU A 87 6.30 -0.80 17.43
C GLU A 87 6.46 -0.54 18.95
N LYS A 88 7.25 0.46 19.34
CA LYS A 88 7.42 0.83 20.75
C LYS A 88 6.10 1.19 21.42
N LYS A 89 5.26 1.96 20.75
CA LYS A 89 3.92 2.33 21.22
C LYS A 89 3.03 1.12 21.42
N VAL A 90 2.99 0.20 20.46
CA VAL A 90 2.18 -1.03 20.53
C VAL A 90 2.65 -1.92 21.68
N ARG A 91 3.96 -2.15 21.84
CA ARG A 91 4.51 -2.93 22.96
C ARG A 91 4.19 -2.28 24.31
N LYS A 92 4.24 -0.94 24.40
CA LYS A 92 3.83 -0.21 25.60
C LYS A 92 2.34 -0.38 25.89
N LEU A 93 1.46 -0.25 24.88
CA LEU A 93 0.02 -0.50 25.07
C LEU A 93 -0.27 -1.92 25.58
N HIS A 94 0.50 -2.90 25.13
CA HIS A 94 0.40 -4.28 25.64
C HIS A 94 0.85 -4.38 27.10
N GLN A 95 1.99 -3.78 27.46
CA GLN A 95 2.49 -3.75 28.85
C GLN A 95 1.52 -3.05 29.79
N ASP A 96 0.88 -1.98 29.32
CA ASP A 96 -0.12 -1.20 30.07
C ASP A 96 -1.50 -1.92 30.13
N GLY A 97 -1.63 -3.13 29.55
CA GLY A 97 -2.87 -3.91 29.54
C GLY A 97 -3.99 -3.33 28.65
N LYS A 98 -3.67 -2.40 27.76
CA LYS A 98 -4.65 -1.74 26.87
C LYS A 98 -4.99 -2.58 25.63
N ILE A 99 -4.09 -3.47 25.24
CA ILE A 99 -4.27 -4.42 24.15
C ILE A 99 -3.66 -5.76 24.53
N LYS A 100 -4.06 -6.83 23.80
CA LYS A 100 -3.33 -8.11 23.82
C LYS A 100 -2.44 -8.19 22.59
N LEU A 101 -1.19 -8.58 22.77
CA LEU A 101 -0.24 -8.86 21.69
C LEU A 101 0.07 -10.34 21.69
N LEU A 102 -0.24 -11.02 20.60
CA LEU A 102 0.01 -12.46 20.42
C LEU A 102 1.04 -12.65 19.30
N THR A 103 2.23 -13.04 19.68
CA THR A 103 3.35 -13.42 18.81
C THR A 103 4.04 -14.66 19.39
N PRO A 104 4.53 -15.59 18.59
CA PRO A 104 4.37 -15.75 17.16
C PRO A 104 3.17 -16.66 16.82
N TYR A 105 2.09 -16.10 16.34
CA TYR A 105 0.86 -16.83 16.03
C TYR A 105 0.40 -16.64 14.59
N ILE A 106 -0.24 -17.67 14.02
CA ILE A 106 -0.93 -17.63 12.73
C ILE A 106 -2.39 -18.06 12.90
N LEU A 107 -3.24 -17.54 12.02
CA LEU A 107 -4.64 -17.95 11.97
C LEU A 107 -4.75 -19.34 11.35
N GLN A 108 -5.49 -20.23 12.00
CA GLN A 108 -5.76 -21.59 11.54
C GLN A 108 -7.19 -21.74 11.02
N SER A 109 -8.17 -21.18 11.73
CA SER A 109 -9.57 -21.17 11.30
C SER A 109 -10.36 -20.01 11.91
N ILE A 110 -11.47 -19.69 11.26
CA ILE A 110 -12.48 -18.73 11.71
C ILE A 110 -13.74 -19.53 12.00
N GLN A 111 -14.40 -19.27 13.13
CA GLN A 111 -15.62 -19.95 13.56
C GLN A 111 -16.73 -18.95 13.77
N GLY A 112 -17.94 -19.35 13.42
CA GLY A 112 -19.19 -18.59 13.54
C GLY A 112 -20.21 -19.09 12.54
N ASP A 113 -21.47 -18.76 12.73
CA ASP A 113 -22.57 -19.10 11.80
C ASP A 113 -22.91 -17.89 10.91
N LYS A 114 -23.58 -16.90 11.46
CA LYS A 114 -23.95 -15.66 10.75
C LYS A 114 -22.93 -14.55 10.92
N THR A 115 -22.22 -14.57 12.04
CA THR A 115 -21.21 -13.60 12.43
C THR A 115 -19.97 -14.35 12.89
N VAL A 116 -18.82 -13.66 12.89
CA VAL A 116 -17.61 -14.20 13.49
C VAL A 116 -17.80 -14.29 15.01
N GLU A 117 -17.45 -15.43 15.61
CA GLU A 117 -17.52 -15.69 17.03
C GLU A 117 -16.15 -15.93 17.65
N SER A 118 -15.31 -16.75 17.00
CA SER A 118 -14.00 -17.08 17.52
C SER A 118 -12.98 -17.41 16.43
N LEU A 119 -11.72 -17.39 16.82
CA LEU A 119 -10.58 -17.75 15.99
C LEU A 119 -9.77 -18.86 16.63
N SER A 120 -9.33 -19.81 15.82
CA SER A 120 -8.30 -20.76 16.20
C SER A 120 -6.95 -20.26 15.71
N LEU A 121 -5.99 -20.16 16.64
CA LEU A 121 -4.65 -19.62 16.40
C LEU A 121 -3.62 -20.71 16.69
N LEU A 122 -2.66 -20.89 15.82
CA LEU A 122 -1.52 -21.80 16.00
C LEU A 122 -0.28 -21.01 16.39
N ASN A 123 0.30 -21.33 17.54
CA ASN A 123 1.64 -20.86 17.89
C ASN A 123 2.67 -21.51 16.96
N THR A 124 3.47 -20.71 16.27
CA THR A 124 4.41 -21.22 15.26
C THR A 124 5.63 -21.92 15.86
N GLU A 125 5.91 -21.71 17.15
CA GLU A 125 7.03 -22.30 17.89
C GLU A 125 6.58 -23.51 18.70
N THR A 126 5.60 -23.35 19.61
CA THR A 126 5.15 -24.43 20.50
C THR A 126 4.21 -25.44 19.81
N LYS A 127 3.61 -25.06 18.66
CA LYS A 127 2.59 -25.83 17.94
C LYS A 127 1.26 -26.00 18.70
N GLU A 128 1.09 -25.28 19.78
CA GLU A 128 -0.15 -25.26 20.52
C GLU A 128 -1.22 -24.45 19.80
N VAL A 129 -2.46 -24.89 19.93
CA VAL A 129 -3.62 -24.22 19.35
C VAL A 129 -4.37 -23.50 20.47
N HIS A 130 -4.63 -22.20 20.26
CA HIS A 130 -5.36 -21.35 21.17
C HIS A 130 -6.63 -20.84 20.50
N SER A 131 -7.74 -20.80 21.24
CA SER A 131 -8.97 -20.16 20.79
C SER A 131 -9.12 -18.79 21.44
N ILE A 132 -9.55 -17.81 20.67
CA ILE A 132 -9.91 -16.46 21.15
C ILE A 132 -11.27 -16.05 20.61
N GLU A 133 -12.04 -15.33 21.41
CA GLU A 133 -13.32 -14.71 20.98
C GLU A 133 -13.03 -13.39 20.28
N THR A 134 -13.77 -13.07 19.22
CA THR A 134 -13.68 -11.80 18.50
C THR A 134 -14.97 -11.53 17.72
N GLU A 135 -15.32 -10.25 17.54
CA GLU A 135 -16.48 -9.83 16.74
C GLU A 135 -16.08 -9.31 15.36
N LYS A 136 -14.88 -8.72 15.26
CA LYS A 136 -14.40 -8.08 14.03
C LYS A 136 -12.92 -8.43 13.78
N ILE A 137 -12.59 -8.63 12.52
CA ILE A 137 -11.24 -9.00 12.09
C ILE A 137 -10.73 -8.00 11.06
N LEU A 138 -9.50 -7.53 11.24
CA LEU A 138 -8.79 -6.70 10.29
C LEU A 138 -7.54 -7.44 9.79
N PHE A 139 -7.47 -7.70 8.48
CA PHE A 139 -6.30 -8.31 7.86
C PHE A 139 -5.43 -7.27 7.18
N PHE A 140 -4.26 -6.98 7.75
CA PHE A 140 -3.22 -6.12 7.18
C PHE A 140 -2.00 -6.93 6.73
N TYR A 141 -2.24 -7.94 5.89
CA TYR A 141 -1.17 -8.79 5.33
C TYR A 141 -0.42 -8.14 4.17
N GLY A 142 -0.88 -6.99 3.69
CA GLY A 142 -0.38 -6.27 2.55
C GLY A 142 -1.33 -6.37 1.34
N LEU A 143 -0.85 -5.85 0.22
CA LEU A 143 -1.62 -5.73 -1.00
C LEU A 143 -0.90 -6.45 -2.15
N ASN A 144 -1.63 -7.23 -2.92
CA ASN A 144 -1.19 -7.73 -4.21
C ASN A 144 -1.37 -6.63 -5.24
N LYS A 145 -0.29 -6.29 -5.93
CA LYS A 145 -0.28 -5.33 -7.03
C LYS A 145 -0.55 -6.08 -8.34
N LYS A 146 -1.47 -5.58 -9.15
CA LYS A 146 -1.80 -6.15 -10.45
C LYS A 146 -1.77 -5.06 -11.51
N LEU A 147 -1.13 -5.32 -12.63
CA LEU A 147 -1.11 -4.40 -13.77
C LEU A 147 -2.43 -4.42 -14.56
N GLY A 148 -3.26 -5.46 -14.36
CA GLY A 148 -4.53 -5.59 -15.05
C GLY A 148 -4.37 -5.63 -16.58
N PRO A 149 -5.24 -4.95 -17.36
CA PRO A 149 -5.19 -4.95 -18.82
C PRO A 149 -3.88 -4.42 -19.43
N ILE A 150 -3.06 -3.71 -18.65
CA ILE A 150 -1.75 -3.21 -19.13
C ILE A 150 -0.82 -4.38 -19.52
N LEU A 151 -1.02 -5.56 -18.93
CA LEU A 151 -0.25 -6.77 -19.31
C LEU A 151 -0.44 -7.17 -20.75
N ASP A 152 -1.57 -6.81 -21.38
CA ASP A 152 -1.89 -7.14 -22.79
C ASP A 152 -1.27 -6.15 -23.79
N TRP A 153 -0.54 -5.13 -23.32
CA TRP A 153 0.03 -4.08 -24.18
C TRP A 153 1.41 -4.42 -24.74
N ASN A 154 1.89 -5.67 -24.57
CA ASN A 154 3.22 -6.12 -25.00
C ASN A 154 4.35 -5.28 -24.42
N LEU A 155 4.20 -4.81 -23.19
CA LEU A 155 5.24 -4.11 -22.46
C LEU A 155 6.14 -5.12 -21.72
N ASP A 156 7.43 -4.82 -21.65
CA ASP A 156 8.35 -5.60 -20.83
C ASP A 156 8.05 -5.38 -19.35
N VAL A 157 7.78 -6.48 -18.64
CA VAL A 157 7.35 -6.47 -17.24
C VAL A 157 8.24 -7.34 -16.38
N GLU A 158 8.68 -6.82 -15.24
CA GLU A 158 9.37 -7.55 -14.19
C GLU A 158 8.67 -7.35 -12.84
N LYS A 159 8.31 -8.45 -12.15
CA LYS A 159 7.67 -8.41 -10.81
C LYS A 159 6.45 -7.48 -10.72
N ASN A 160 5.57 -7.56 -11.72
CA ASN A 160 4.38 -6.69 -11.85
C ASN A 160 4.70 -5.19 -11.94
N LYS A 161 5.82 -4.85 -12.57
CA LYS A 161 6.22 -3.47 -12.87
C LYS A 161 6.73 -3.38 -14.30
N ILE A 162 6.48 -2.24 -14.94
CA ILE A 162 6.88 -1.99 -16.33
C ILE A 162 8.36 -1.60 -16.36
N LEU A 163 9.14 -2.30 -17.17
CA LEU A 163 10.54 -1.94 -17.45
C LEU A 163 10.61 -0.69 -18.31
N VAL A 164 11.49 0.21 -17.96
CA VAL A 164 11.70 1.47 -18.68
C VAL A 164 13.17 1.78 -18.88
N ASN A 165 13.45 2.56 -19.90
CA ASN A 165 14.77 3.18 -20.09
C ASN A 165 14.95 4.29 -19.04
N THR A 166 16.06 4.27 -18.31
CA THR A 166 16.35 5.24 -17.24
C THR A 166 16.71 6.64 -17.76
N GLU A 167 16.98 6.79 -19.04
CA GLU A 167 17.34 8.07 -19.64
C GLU A 167 16.11 8.94 -19.90
N ASN A 168 14.98 8.31 -20.24
CA ASN A 168 13.77 9.02 -20.66
C ASN A 168 12.45 8.39 -20.22
N PHE A 169 12.48 7.26 -19.48
CA PHE A 169 11.35 6.52 -18.95
C PHE A 169 10.38 5.98 -20.03
N GLU A 170 10.87 5.82 -21.25
CA GLU A 170 10.15 5.14 -22.34
C GLU A 170 10.24 3.62 -22.12
N THR A 171 9.15 2.92 -22.43
CA THR A 171 9.07 1.45 -22.38
C THR A 171 9.74 0.83 -23.62
N ASN A 172 9.65 -0.49 -23.78
CA ASN A 172 10.03 -1.18 -25.02
C ASN A 172 9.11 -0.82 -26.22
N GLN A 173 7.97 -0.19 -25.97
CA GLN A 173 7.09 0.33 -27.03
C GLN A 173 7.30 1.83 -27.19
N GLU A 174 7.68 2.23 -28.41
CA GLU A 174 7.97 3.62 -28.74
C GLU A 174 6.76 4.53 -28.51
N GLY A 175 6.96 5.64 -27.81
CA GLY A 175 5.91 6.60 -27.45
C GLY A 175 5.09 6.21 -26.25
N ILE A 176 5.38 5.08 -25.58
CA ILE A 176 4.75 4.70 -24.32
C ILE A 176 5.75 4.88 -23.17
N PHE A 177 5.40 5.72 -22.22
CA PHE A 177 6.20 6.05 -21.04
C PHE A 177 5.52 5.51 -19.79
N ALA A 178 6.32 5.03 -18.81
CA ALA A 178 5.78 4.65 -17.52
C ALA A 178 6.57 5.33 -16.41
N VAL A 179 5.84 6.02 -15.50
CA VAL A 179 6.41 6.84 -14.43
C VAL A 179 5.77 6.50 -13.09
N GLY A 180 6.46 6.80 -11.99
CA GLY A 180 5.98 6.52 -10.65
C GLY A 180 6.17 5.05 -10.24
N ASP A 181 5.35 4.57 -9.31
CA ASP A 181 5.51 3.24 -8.71
C ASP A 181 5.20 2.08 -9.66
N ILE A 182 4.58 2.36 -10.81
CA ILE A 182 4.24 1.36 -11.82
C ILE A 182 5.46 0.85 -12.58
N ASN A 183 6.52 1.65 -12.68
CA ASN A 183 7.73 1.30 -13.39
C ASN A 183 8.79 0.63 -12.51
N THR A 184 9.80 0.05 -13.16
CA THR A 184 11.02 -0.46 -12.52
C THR A 184 12.25 -0.29 -13.41
N TYR A 185 13.38 -0.07 -12.77
CA TYR A 185 14.71 0.03 -13.34
C TYR A 185 15.76 -0.17 -12.24
N PRO A 186 17.05 -0.43 -12.56
CA PRO A 186 18.11 -0.56 -11.57
C PRO A 186 18.21 0.69 -10.68
N GLY A 187 18.12 0.52 -9.36
CA GLY A 187 18.18 1.63 -8.39
C GLY A 187 16.86 2.37 -8.16
N LYS A 188 15.72 1.84 -8.64
CA LYS A 188 14.38 2.42 -8.42
C LYS A 188 14.05 2.55 -6.94
N LEU A 189 13.68 3.76 -6.54
CA LEU A 189 13.06 4.06 -5.25
C LEU A 189 11.59 4.42 -5.45
N ASN A 190 10.69 3.79 -4.67
CA ASN A 190 9.26 4.09 -4.71
C ASN A 190 8.97 5.34 -3.84
N LEU A 191 9.34 6.51 -4.36
CA LEU A 191 9.15 7.80 -3.72
C LEU A 191 8.41 8.74 -4.67
N ILE A 192 7.59 9.63 -4.13
CA ILE A 192 6.92 10.69 -4.89
C ILE A 192 7.94 11.53 -5.66
N LEU A 193 9.07 11.86 -5.01
CA LEU A 193 10.17 12.60 -5.63
C LEU A 193 10.71 11.92 -6.89
N SER A 194 10.89 10.59 -6.85
CA SER A 194 11.34 9.82 -8.02
C SER A 194 10.34 9.92 -9.16
N GLY A 195 9.04 9.79 -8.88
CA GLY A 195 7.98 9.91 -9.87
C GLY A 195 7.96 11.30 -10.54
N PHE A 196 8.15 12.38 -9.81
CA PHE A 196 8.25 13.72 -10.39
C PHE A 196 9.47 13.87 -11.32
N HIS A 197 10.63 13.35 -10.93
CA HIS A 197 11.82 13.36 -11.76
C HIS A 197 11.60 12.56 -13.05
N GLU A 198 11.08 11.36 -12.93
CA GLU A 198 10.75 10.46 -14.04
C GLU A 198 9.80 11.14 -15.04
N THR A 199 8.72 11.74 -14.53
CA THR A 199 7.75 12.47 -15.35
C THR A 199 8.42 13.62 -16.10
N THR A 200 9.32 14.36 -15.48
CA THR A 200 10.02 15.46 -16.11
C THR A 200 10.81 14.98 -17.34
N LEU A 201 11.60 13.89 -17.22
CA LEU A 201 12.38 13.37 -18.31
C LEU A 201 11.52 12.74 -19.42
N ALA A 202 10.45 12.02 -19.03
CA ALA A 202 9.52 11.44 -19.98
C ALA A 202 8.80 12.52 -20.83
N VAL A 203 8.36 13.62 -20.21
CA VAL A 203 7.72 14.74 -20.92
C VAL A 203 8.70 15.43 -21.88
N GLN A 204 9.96 15.61 -21.50
CA GLN A 204 10.97 16.18 -22.39
C GLN A 204 11.18 15.29 -23.62
N LYS A 205 11.25 13.97 -23.45
CA LYS A 205 11.37 13.03 -24.55
C LYS A 205 10.12 13.06 -25.45
N ALA A 206 8.93 13.06 -24.85
CA ALA A 206 7.68 13.17 -25.60
C ALA A 206 7.59 14.46 -26.42
N PHE A 207 8.06 15.59 -25.87
CA PHE A 207 8.12 16.86 -26.60
C PHE A 207 8.98 16.74 -27.87
N THR A 208 10.18 16.15 -27.78
CA THR A 208 11.07 15.99 -28.95
C THR A 208 10.48 15.06 -30.03
N ARG A 209 9.59 14.10 -29.64
CA ARG A 209 8.86 13.26 -30.61
C ARG A 209 7.79 14.06 -31.36
N ILE A 210 7.02 14.88 -30.64
CA ILE A 210 5.93 15.67 -31.23
C ILE A 210 6.47 16.82 -32.08
N ASN A 211 7.61 17.38 -31.69
CA ASN A 211 8.23 18.55 -32.32
C ASN A 211 9.69 18.21 -32.76
N PRO A 212 9.86 17.39 -33.82
CA PRO A 212 11.19 17.00 -34.28
C PRO A 212 12.03 18.22 -34.68
N GLY A 213 13.22 18.31 -34.11
CA GLY A 213 14.16 19.43 -34.38
C GLY A 213 13.93 20.69 -33.55
N GLU A 214 12.86 20.75 -32.76
CA GLU A 214 12.66 21.87 -31.83
C GLU A 214 13.46 21.68 -30.53
N ARG A 215 13.95 22.79 -29.99
CA ARG A 215 14.59 22.78 -28.67
C ARG A 215 13.59 22.62 -27.57
N VAL A 216 13.81 21.67 -26.64
CA VAL A 216 12.97 21.52 -25.45
C VAL A 216 12.95 22.84 -24.66
N PRO A 217 11.77 23.43 -24.39
CA PRO A 217 11.66 24.61 -23.55
C PRO A 217 12.16 24.27 -22.13
N PHE A 218 13.22 24.95 -21.72
CA PHE A 218 13.73 24.82 -20.36
C PHE A 218 13.85 26.20 -19.73
N GLY A 219 13.26 26.38 -18.55
CA GLY A 219 13.34 27.62 -17.79
C GLY A 219 13.05 27.41 -16.32
N TYR A 220 13.66 28.21 -15.48
CA TYR A 220 13.35 28.21 -14.06
C TYR A 220 12.14 29.08 -13.78
N THR A 221 11.21 28.59 -12.96
CA THR A 221 10.02 29.36 -12.53
C THR A 221 10.40 30.65 -11.82
N THR A 222 11.53 30.66 -11.11
CA THR A 222 12.08 31.83 -10.41
C THR A 222 12.53 32.96 -11.34
N SER A 223 12.77 32.69 -12.62
CA SER A 223 13.16 33.69 -13.63
C SER A 223 12.08 33.92 -14.68
N SER A 224 10.88 33.33 -14.51
CA SER A 224 9.78 33.47 -15.46
C SER A 224 9.01 34.75 -15.22
N THR A 225 9.16 35.73 -16.09
CA THR A 225 8.43 37.01 -16.03
C THR A 225 6.91 36.81 -16.10
N SER A 226 6.44 35.88 -16.95
CA SER A 226 5.00 35.58 -17.08
C SER A 226 4.40 34.95 -15.81
N ILE A 227 5.16 34.20 -15.04
CA ILE A 227 4.72 33.66 -13.75
C ILE A 227 4.73 34.77 -12.70
N HIS A 228 5.75 35.62 -12.69
CA HIS A 228 5.84 36.75 -11.78
C HIS A 228 4.64 37.71 -11.98
N GLU A 229 4.29 38.03 -13.23
CA GLU A 229 3.11 38.83 -13.54
C GLU A 229 1.82 38.19 -13.03
N LYS A 230 1.60 36.90 -13.27
CA LYS A 230 0.42 36.17 -12.77
C LYS A 230 0.34 36.10 -11.24
N LEU A 231 1.48 36.09 -10.57
CA LEU A 231 1.56 36.12 -9.10
C LEU A 231 1.55 37.54 -8.52
N GLY A 232 1.47 38.58 -9.35
CA GLY A 232 1.49 39.98 -8.91
C GLY A 232 2.83 40.42 -8.33
N LEU A 233 3.94 39.68 -8.63
CA LEU A 233 5.27 40.03 -8.17
C LEU A 233 5.84 41.15 -9.05
N LYS A 234 6.32 42.23 -8.42
CA LYS A 234 7.04 43.27 -9.16
C LYS A 234 8.38 42.74 -9.64
N ASN A 235 8.70 42.95 -10.93
CA ASN A 235 10.05 42.72 -11.45
C ASN A 235 11.04 43.61 -10.67
N THR A 236 11.87 42.97 -9.85
CA THR A 236 13.04 43.59 -9.23
C THR A 236 14.24 43.44 -10.13
#